data_f02a3e46aeb6aaa946307f7efafbb672
#
_entry.id   f02a3e46aeb6aaa946307f7efafbb672
#
_cell.length_a   1.000
_cell.length_b   1.000
_cell.length_c   1.000
_cell.angle_alpha   90.00
_cell.angle_beta   90.00
_cell.angle_gamma   90.00
#
_symmetry.space_group_name_H-M   'P 1'
#
loop_
_entity.id
_entity.type
_entity.pdbx_description
1 polymer ?
#
loop_
_entity_poly.entity_id
_entity_poly.type
_entity_poly.pdbx_seq_one_letter_code
_entity_poly.pdbx_strand_id
1 'polypeptide(L)'
;ASRGLGDVYKRQPLLLSRGEYEPTGTLRDNDIVGAIADAIGKNVGKLKPQVIRKDEKGMVIKNDYLARLLSLRPCPEMSTYDFLYRIAVDLVYTSNSFSVIFWNKDFTRVESIQPITTTSYRIFEDDKNNILFRFRWDYDGKTYTVPYQNVIHVKARYNKRRFLGTTPDMELKRSLDLIETSGETIKNIVNRSNSLAGYLKYNN
;
A
#
# COMPACT_ATOMS: atom_id res chain seq x y z
N ALA A 1 -15.24 -37.07 44.47
CA ALA A 1 -15.21 -36.87 43.02
C ALA A 1 -15.28 -35.37 42.73
N SER A 2 -14.15 -34.69 42.57
CA SER A 2 -14.07 -33.31 42.12
C SER A 2 -13.85 -33.35 40.59
N ARG A 3 -14.85 -32.93 39.85
CA ARG A 3 -14.75 -32.67 38.44
C ARG A 3 -13.94 -31.36 38.26
N GLY A 4 -12.70 -31.47 37.85
CA GLY A 4 -11.95 -30.35 37.36
C GLY A 4 -12.58 -29.80 36.08
N LEU A 5 -13.17 -28.62 36.17
CA LEU A 5 -13.50 -27.78 35.03
C LEU A 5 -12.18 -27.31 34.44
N GLY A 6 -11.70 -28.03 33.44
CA GLY A 6 -10.69 -27.51 32.53
C GLY A 6 -11.34 -26.41 31.74
N ASP A 7 -11.13 -25.19 32.16
CA ASP A 7 -11.39 -24.00 31.35
C ASP A 7 -10.56 -24.09 30.08
N VAL A 8 -11.21 -24.54 29.02
CA VAL A 8 -10.72 -24.36 27.67
C VAL A 8 -10.83 -22.85 27.39
N TYR A 9 -9.87 -22.08 27.85
CA TYR A 9 -9.65 -20.74 27.33
C TYR A 9 -9.32 -20.91 25.85
N LYS A 10 -10.34 -20.77 25.01
CA LYS A 10 -10.12 -20.49 23.60
C LYS A 10 -9.30 -19.20 23.55
N ARG A 11 -8.00 -19.35 23.38
CA ARG A 11 -7.12 -18.20 23.17
C ARG A 11 -7.70 -17.41 22.01
N GLN A 12 -8.11 -16.18 22.27
CA GLN A 12 -8.52 -15.29 21.21
C GLN A 12 -7.30 -15.10 20.32
N PRO A 13 -7.46 -15.15 18.99
CA PRO A 13 -6.35 -14.94 18.06
C PRO A 13 -5.62 -13.66 18.42
N LEU A 14 -4.31 -13.73 18.60
CA LEU A 14 -3.49 -12.57 18.92
C LEU A 14 -3.50 -11.61 17.74
N LEU A 15 -4.11 -10.45 17.90
CA LEU A 15 -4.13 -9.41 16.88
C LEU A 15 -2.75 -8.75 16.82
N LEU A 16 -1.95 -9.10 15.80
CA LEU A 16 -0.63 -8.54 15.58
C LEU A 16 -0.70 -7.13 14.97
N SER A 17 -1.67 -6.91 14.09
CA SER A 17 -1.92 -5.61 13.51
C SER A 17 -3.32 -5.52 12.93
N ARG A 18 -3.97 -4.38 13.15
CA ARG A 18 -5.22 -4.00 12.50
C ARG A 18 -4.95 -2.75 11.67
N GLY A 19 -5.19 -2.84 10.38
CA GLY A 19 -5.28 -1.68 9.51
C GLY A 19 -6.72 -1.57 9.04
N GLU A 20 -7.43 -0.56 9.48
CA GLU A 20 -8.56 -0.04 8.75
C GLU A 20 -7.97 0.99 7.80
N TYR A 21 -7.89 0.62 6.54
CA TYR A 21 -7.56 1.56 5.51
C TYR A 21 -8.86 2.29 5.15
N GLU A 22 -9.17 3.29 5.94
CA GLU A 22 -9.88 4.42 5.35
C GLU A 22 -8.80 5.22 4.64
N PRO A 23 -8.84 5.31 3.30
CA PRO A 23 -8.11 6.37 2.64
C PRO A 23 -8.67 7.64 3.27
N THR A 24 -7.87 8.27 4.13
CA THR A 24 -8.17 9.64 4.52
C THR A 24 -8.23 10.38 3.21
N GLY A 25 -9.44 10.75 2.78
CA GLY A 25 -9.72 11.28 1.43
C GLY A 25 -8.80 12.43 1.03
N THR A 26 -8.24 13.12 2.01
CA THR A 26 -7.32 14.24 1.88
C THR A 26 -6.02 13.96 1.15
N LEU A 27 -5.41 12.76 1.24
CA LEU A 27 -4.14 12.50 0.52
C LEU A 27 -4.36 12.02 -0.92
N ARG A 28 -5.38 11.22 -1.17
CA ARG A 28 -5.70 10.75 -2.53
C ARG A 28 -6.32 11.84 -3.40
N ASP A 29 -7.06 12.75 -2.79
CA ASP A 29 -7.74 13.84 -3.48
C ASP A 29 -6.82 15.06 -3.68
N ASN A 30 -5.60 15.03 -3.14
CA ASN A 30 -4.65 16.10 -3.31
C ASN A 30 -3.84 15.92 -4.60
N ASP A 31 -3.98 16.87 -5.52
CA ASP A 31 -3.34 16.85 -6.85
C ASP A 31 -1.81 16.76 -6.77
N ILE A 32 -1.19 17.39 -5.77
CA ILE A 32 0.27 17.38 -5.59
C ILE A 32 0.75 15.99 -5.20
N VAL A 33 0.07 15.36 -4.23
CA VAL A 33 0.37 13.99 -3.80
C VAL A 33 0.14 13.02 -4.96
N GLY A 34 -0.94 13.20 -5.70
CA GLY A 34 -1.25 12.44 -6.90
C GLY A 34 -0.14 12.52 -7.97
N ALA A 35 0.35 13.73 -8.25
CA ALA A 35 1.45 13.93 -9.21
C ALA A 35 2.76 13.28 -8.75
N ILE A 36 3.07 13.36 -7.45
CA ILE A 36 4.26 12.71 -6.87
C ILE A 36 4.12 11.19 -6.94
N ALA A 37 2.96 10.64 -6.56
CA ALA A 37 2.70 9.22 -6.61
C ALA A 37 2.80 8.66 -8.03
N ASP A 38 2.25 9.38 -9.01
CA ASP A 38 2.33 9.03 -10.43
C ASP A 38 3.78 9.07 -10.95
N ALA A 39 4.54 10.11 -10.60
CA ALA A 39 5.94 10.22 -10.99
C ALA A 39 6.79 9.07 -10.42
N ILE A 40 6.62 8.73 -9.14
CA ILE A 40 7.30 7.61 -8.50
C ILE A 40 6.85 6.29 -9.14
N GLY A 41 5.55 6.10 -9.31
CA GLY A 41 4.97 4.91 -9.93
C GLY A 41 5.51 4.66 -11.33
N LYS A 42 5.56 5.68 -12.19
CA LYS A 42 6.11 5.61 -13.53
C LYS A 42 7.60 5.22 -13.56
N ASN A 43 8.38 5.71 -12.61
CA ASN A 43 9.80 5.36 -12.53
C ASN A 43 10.02 3.93 -12.03
N VAL A 44 9.29 3.51 -11.01
CA VAL A 44 9.35 2.14 -10.48
C VAL A 44 8.81 1.14 -11.49
N GLY A 45 7.73 1.47 -12.21
CA GLY A 45 7.14 0.62 -13.25
C GLY A 45 8.11 0.27 -14.39
N LYS A 46 9.11 1.11 -14.67
CA LYS A 46 10.13 0.85 -15.70
C LYS A 46 11.18 -0.18 -15.28
N LEU A 47 11.22 -0.58 -14.01
CA LEU A 47 12.16 -1.58 -13.52
C LEU A 47 11.87 -2.94 -14.17
N LYS A 48 12.94 -3.69 -14.42
CA LYS A 48 12.88 -5.03 -15.00
C LYS A 48 13.29 -6.04 -13.93
N PRO A 49 12.35 -6.69 -13.24
CA PRO A 49 12.66 -7.70 -12.24
C PRO A 49 13.36 -8.90 -12.90
N GLN A 50 14.36 -9.45 -12.20
CA GLN A 50 15.13 -10.59 -12.65
C GLN A 50 15.17 -11.64 -11.54
N VAL A 51 15.13 -12.92 -11.92
CA VAL A 51 15.37 -14.03 -11.01
C VAL A 51 16.84 -14.40 -11.06
N ILE A 52 17.52 -14.30 -9.94
CA ILE A 52 18.94 -14.58 -9.81
C ILE A 52 19.11 -15.79 -8.88
N ARG A 53 19.88 -16.77 -9.33
CA ARG A 53 20.34 -17.89 -8.48
C ARG A 53 21.82 -17.72 -8.20
N LYS A 54 22.20 -17.88 -6.94
CA LYS A 54 23.61 -17.94 -6.54
C LYS A 54 24.07 -19.38 -6.62
N ASP A 55 24.96 -19.68 -7.56
CA ASP A 55 25.64 -20.97 -7.68
C ASP A 55 27.08 -20.81 -7.16
N GLU A 56 27.81 -21.93 -6.98
CA GLU A 56 29.22 -21.93 -6.55
C GLU A 56 30.15 -21.08 -7.45
N LYS A 57 29.75 -20.90 -8.71
CA LYS A 57 30.49 -20.12 -9.72
C LYS A 57 30.07 -18.64 -9.81
N GLY A 58 29.12 -18.18 -8.94
CA GLY A 58 28.64 -16.80 -8.95
C GLY A 58 27.14 -16.64 -9.13
N MET A 59 26.72 -15.42 -9.50
CA MET A 59 25.31 -15.11 -9.75
C MET A 59 24.94 -15.44 -11.20
N VAL A 60 23.91 -16.26 -11.37
CA VAL A 60 23.38 -16.62 -12.71
C VAL A 60 21.94 -16.14 -12.81
N ILE A 61 21.65 -15.38 -13.86
CA ILE A 61 20.28 -14.96 -14.18
C ILE A 61 19.52 -16.17 -14.71
N LYS A 62 18.39 -16.49 -14.11
CA LYS A 62 17.51 -17.57 -14.54
C LYS A 62 16.41 -17.01 -15.44
N ASN A 63 16.17 -17.70 -16.55
CA ASN A 63 15.04 -17.43 -17.44
C ASN A 63 14.03 -18.59 -17.33
N ASP A 64 13.58 -18.83 -16.09
CA ASP A 64 12.60 -19.85 -15.78
C ASP A 64 11.16 -19.28 -15.82
N TYR A 65 10.22 -20.12 -15.45
CA TYR A 65 8.81 -19.73 -15.40
C TYR A 65 8.56 -18.51 -14.50
N LEU A 66 9.20 -18.46 -13.33
CA LEU A 66 9.04 -17.34 -12.40
C LEU A 66 9.62 -16.05 -12.98
N ALA A 67 10.75 -16.13 -13.68
CA ALA A 67 11.33 -14.98 -14.37
C ALA A 67 10.38 -14.43 -15.43
N ARG A 68 9.74 -15.31 -16.21
CA ARG A 68 8.74 -14.90 -17.21
C ARG A 68 7.50 -14.29 -16.56
N LEU A 69 6.98 -14.89 -15.47
CA LEU A 69 5.85 -14.37 -14.73
C LEU A 69 6.14 -12.93 -14.27
N LEU A 70 7.28 -12.72 -13.61
CA LEU A 70 7.66 -11.41 -13.07
C LEU A 70 8.01 -10.39 -14.15
N SER A 71 8.55 -10.79 -15.30
CA SER A 71 8.99 -9.89 -16.35
C SER A 71 7.91 -9.50 -17.35
N LEU A 72 6.88 -10.33 -17.51
CA LEU A 72 5.82 -10.11 -18.49
C LEU A 72 4.48 -9.77 -17.84
N ARG A 73 3.96 -10.67 -17.02
CA ARG A 73 2.61 -10.59 -16.46
C ARG A 73 2.51 -11.30 -15.12
N PRO A 74 2.69 -10.59 -14.01
CA PRO A 74 2.54 -11.17 -12.67
C PRO A 74 1.13 -11.72 -12.40
N CYS A 75 0.09 -11.09 -12.98
CA CYS A 75 -1.28 -11.57 -12.97
C CYS A 75 -1.94 -11.36 -14.35
N PRO A 76 -3.08 -12.04 -14.63
CA PRO A 76 -3.74 -11.96 -15.94
C PRO A 76 -4.16 -10.55 -16.34
N GLU A 77 -4.46 -9.71 -15.37
CA GLU A 77 -5.05 -8.38 -15.55
C GLU A 77 -4.03 -7.25 -15.68
N MET A 78 -2.75 -7.51 -15.32
CA MET A 78 -1.74 -6.47 -15.23
C MET A 78 -0.43 -6.88 -15.89
N SER A 79 0.20 -5.94 -16.58
CA SER A 79 1.59 -6.06 -16.99
C SER A 79 2.52 -5.89 -15.78
N THR A 80 3.79 -6.26 -15.94
CA THR A 80 4.82 -6.01 -14.90
C THR A 80 4.94 -4.53 -14.58
N TYR A 81 4.80 -3.68 -15.60
CA TYR A 81 4.82 -2.22 -15.40
C TYR A 81 3.68 -1.78 -14.48
N ASP A 82 2.45 -2.19 -14.76
CA ASP A 82 1.27 -1.81 -13.97
C ASP A 82 1.34 -2.35 -12.55
N PHE A 83 1.85 -3.57 -12.39
CA PHE A 83 2.05 -4.21 -11.10
C PHE A 83 3.03 -3.43 -10.22
N LEU A 84 4.20 -3.09 -10.75
CA LEU A 84 5.22 -2.33 -10.02
C LEU A 84 4.78 -0.88 -9.77
N TYR A 85 4.15 -0.26 -10.76
CA TYR A 85 3.56 1.07 -10.63
C TYR A 85 2.58 1.11 -9.45
N ARG A 86 1.68 0.13 -9.38
CA ARG A 86 0.68 0.05 -8.33
C ARG A 86 1.29 -0.12 -6.94
N ILE A 87 2.27 -1.02 -6.79
CA ILE A 87 2.99 -1.20 -5.52
C ILE A 87 3.59 0.14 -5.07
N ALA A 88 4.23 0.87 -5.98
CA ALA A 88 4.86 2.15 -5.67
C ALA A 88 3.84 3.22 -5.26
N VAL A 89 2.72 3.30 -5.96
CA VAL A 89 1.62 4.23 -5.64
C VAL A 89 1.00 3.90 -4.28
N ASP A 90 0.73 2.63 -4.00
CA ASP A 90 0.22 2.20 -2.70
C ASP A 90 1.16 2.58 -1.56
N LEU A 91 2.48 2.46 -1.76
CA LEU A 91 3.48 2.84 -0.75
C LEU A 91 3.49 4.34 -0.47
N VAL A 92 3.23 5.18 -1.47
CA VAL A 92 3.14 6.64 -1.27
C VAL A 92 1.93 6.98 -0.41
N TYR A 93 0.79 6.38 -0.69
CA TYR A 93 -0.45 6.71 0.03
C TYR A 93 -0.57 6.03 1.40
N THR A 94 -0.09 4.80 1.53
CA THR A 94 -0.41 3.96 2.70
C THR A 94 0.81 3.48 3.46
N SER A 95 2.00 3.66 2.89
CA SER A 95 3.25 3.05 3.37
C SER A 95 3.22 1.51 3.43
N ASN A 96 2.20 0.90 2.85
CA ASN A 96 2.03 -0.55 2.78
C ASN A 96 1.46 -0.94 1.42
N SER A 97 1.99 -2.00 0.83
CA SER A 97 1.40 -2.63 -0.35
C SER A 97 1.38 -4.14 -0.15
N PHE A 98 0.28 -4.76 -0.48
CA PHE A 98 0.07 -6.20 -0.31
C PHE A 98 -0.19 -6.85 -1.65
N SER A 99 0.48 -7.97 -1.90
CA SER A 99 0.19 -8.83 -3.04
C SER A 99 0.10 -10.27 -2.58
N VAL A 100 -0.92 -10.99 -3.03
CA VAL A 100 -1.13 -12.40 -2.68
C VAL A 100 -0.55 -13.28 -3.78
N ILE A 101 0.19 -14.31 -3.36
CA ILE A 101 0.75 -15.32 -4.24
C ILE A 101 -0.29 -16.43 -4.38
N PHE A 102 -0.74 -16.67 -5.61
CA PHE A 102 -1.60 -17.78 -5.95
C PHE A 102 -0.76 -18.93 -6.52
N TRP A 103 -0.97 -20.09 -5.93
CA TRP A 103 -0.28 -21.33 -6.33
C TRP A 103 -1.18 -22.18 -7.23
N ASN A 104 -0.58 -22.99 -8.06
CA ASN A 104 -1.30 -24.03 -8.77
C ASN A 104 -1.89 -25.06 -7.78
N LYS A 105 -2.78 -25.94 -8.27
CA LYS A 105 -3.48 -26.92 -7.43
C LYS A 105 -2.54 -27.81 -6.61
N ASP A 106 -1.35 -28.08 -7.13
CA ASP A 106 -0.36 -28.98 -6.52
C ASP A 106 0.65 -28.23 -5.64
N PHE A 107 0.52 -26.91 -5.46
CA PHE A 107 1.44 -26.05 -4.72
C PHE A 107 2.90 -26.12 -5.17
N THR A 108 3.14 -26.52 -6.43
CA THR A 108 4.49 -26.69 -6.99
C THR A 108 4.97 -25.46 -7.73
N ARG A 109 4.05 -24.59 -8.18
CA ARG A 109 4.37 -23.44 -9.02
C ARG A 109 3.47 -22.25 -8.69
N VAL A 110 4.08 -21.05 -8.64
CA VAL A 110 3.32 -19.79 -8.54
C VAL A 110 2.54 -19.58 -9.84
N GLU A 111 1.24 -19.48 -9.76
CA GLU A 111 0.36 -19.25 -10.91
C GLU A 111 0.21 -17.76 -11.21
N SER A 112 0.01 -16.96 -10.17
CA SER A 112 -0.06 -15.51 -10.29
C SER A 112 0.33 -14.82 -8.99
N ILE A 113 0.69 -13.53 -9.10
CA ILE A 113 0.93 -12.65 -7.98
C ILE A 113 -0.02 -11.46 -8.17
N GLN A 114 -1.00 -11.33 -7.29
CA GLN A 114 -2.08 -10.38 -7.47
C GLN A 114 -2.03 -9.28 -6.40
N PRO A 115 -1.90 -8.01 -6.79
CA PRO A 115 -1.94 -6.90 -5.84
C PRO A 115 -3.36 -6.76 -5.29
N ILE A 116 -3.45 -6.58 -3.97
CA ILE A 116 -4.73 -6.49 -3.28
C ILE A 116 -5.10 -5.04 -3.02
N THR A 117 -6.24 -4.63 -3.57
CA THR A 117 -6.93 -3.42 -3.10
C THR A 117 -7.86 -3.83 -1.98
N THR A 118 -7.69 -3.22 -0.83
CA THR A 118 -8.54 -3.52 0.32
C THR A 118 -8.75 -2.28 1.17
N THR A 119 -9.99 -2.10 1.60
CA THR A 119 -10.38 -1.05 2.55
C THR A 119 -10.17 -1.48 4.00
N SER A 120 -10.13 -2.79 4.25
CA SER A 120 -9.91 -3.29 5.61
C SER A 120 -9.12 -4.59 5.60
N TYR A 121 -8.12 -4.66 6.48
CA TYR A 121 -7.33 -5.87 6.66
C TYR A 121 -6.91 -6.07 8.12
N ARG A 122 -6.57 -7.31 8.46
CA ARG A 122 -6.04 -7.69 9.78
C ARG A 122 -4.94 -8.72 9.62
N ILE A 123 -3.88 -8.55 10.40
CA ILE A 123 -2.83 -9.55 10.56
C ILE A 123 -2.95 -10.08 11.97
N PHE A 124 -3.12 -11.38 12.12
CA PHE A 124 -3.32 -12.02 13.41
C PHE A 124 -2.65 -13.39 13.45
N GLU A 125 -2.41 -13.88 14.64
CA GLU A 125 -1.85 -15.20 14.90
C GLU A 125 -2.97 -16.15 15.31
N ASP A 126 -3.00 -17.33 14.71
CA ASP A 126 -3.96 -18.37 15.08
C ASP A 126 -3.48 -19.17 16.33
N ASP A 127 -4.32 -20.09 16.81
CA ASP A 127 -4.02 -20.93 17.97
C ASP A 127 -2.81 -21.86 17.75
N LYS A 128 -2.35 -22.00 16.50
CA LYS A 128 -1.19 -22.81 16.08
C LYS A 128 0.06 -21.98 15.83
N ASN A 129 0.06 -20.71 16.21
CA ASN A 129 1.13 -19.74 15.97
C ASN A 129 1.39 -19.47 14.48
N ASN A 130 0.40 -19.69 13.60
CA ASN A 130 0.52 -19.28 12.21
C ASN A 130 0.05 -17.83 12.05
N ILE A 131 0.83 -17.05 11.34
CA ILE A 131 0.42 -15.67 11.02
C ILE A 131 -0.48 -15.70 9.79
N LEU A 132 -1.67 -15.14 9.96
CA LEU A 132 -2.71 -15.07 8.94
C LEU A 132 -2.97 -13.62 8.55
N PHE A 133 -3.24 -13.41 7.28
CA PHE A 133 -3.66 -12.14 6.70
C PHE A 133 -5.10 -12.27 6.25
N ARG A 134 -5.99 -11.49 6.87
CA ARG A 134 -7.39 -11.39 6.49
C ARG A 134 -7.63 -10.03 5.89
N PHE A 135 -8.26 -10.00 4.72
CA PHE A 135 -8.58 -8.78 4.02
C PHE A 135 -9.94 -8.89 3.32
N ARG A 136 -10.59 -7.77 3.15
CA ARG A 136 -11.75 -7.66 2.28
C ARG A 136 -11.27 -7.22 0.91
N TRP A 137 -11.52 -8.02 -0.10
CA TRP A 137 -11.11 -7.69 -1.45
C TRP A 137 -12.14 -6.78 -2.11
N ASP A 138 -11.71 -5.58 -2.53
CA ASP A 138 -12.62 -4.58 -3.07
C ASP A 138 -13.21 -5.01 -4.42
N TYR A 139 -12.55 -5.90 -5.15
CA TYR A 139 -13.01 -6.40 -6.44
C TYR A 139 -14.31 -7.18 -6.36
N ASP A 140 -14.51 -8.03 -5.36
CA ASP A 140 -15.70 -8.87 -5.20
C ASP A 140 -16.43 -8.65 -3.88
N GLY A 141 -15.90 -7.77 -3.02
CA GLY A 141 -16.48 -7.44 -1.72
C GLY A 141 -16.37 -8.56 -0.68
N LYS A 142 -15.71 -9.68 -1.01
CA LYS A 142 -15.60 -10.83 -0.10
C LYS A 142 -14.38 -10.73 0.80
N THR A 143 -14.47 -11.41 1.94
CA THR A 143 -13.37 -11.51 2.90
C THR A 143 -12.60 -12.80 2.70
N TYR A 144 -11.30 -12.66 2.51
CA TYR A 144 -10.36 -13.77 2.36
C TYR A 144 -9.42 -13.84 3.56
N THR A 145 -8.97 -15.04 3.86
CA THR A 145 -7.93 -15.28 4.87
C THR A 145 -6.89 -16.19 4.25
N VAL A 146 -5.66 -15.71 4.20
CA VAL A 146 -4.53 -16.42 3.60
C VAL A 146 -3.36 -16.50 4.60
N PRO A 147 -2.52 -17.53 4.54
CA PRO A 147 -1.27 -17.52 5.30
C PRO A 147 -0.40 -16.32 4.92
N TYR A 148 0.16 -15.63 5.90
CA TYR A 148 0.96 -14.43 5.66
C TYR A 148 2.22 -14.72 4.83
N GLN A 149 2.74 -15.95 4.89
CA GLN A 149 3.84 -16.40 4.03
C GLN A 149 3.51 -16.36 2.51
N ASN A 150 2.23 -16.38 2.15
CA ASN A 150 1.76 -16.24 0.77
C ASN A 150 1.45 -14.79 0.39
N VAL A 151 1.87 -13.82 1.23
CA VAL A 151 1.67 -12.41 1.00
C VAL A 151 3.01 -11.71 0.83
N ILE A 152 3.19 -11.05 -0.29
CA ILE A 152 4.28 -10.10 -0.49
C ILE A 152 3.81 -8.78 0.14
N HIS A 153 4.38 -8.45 1.30
CA HIS A 153 4.10 -7.21 2.00
C HIS A 153 5.28 -6.27 1.87
N VAL A 154 5.14 -5.25 1.04
CA VAL A 154 6.12 -4.19 0.86
C VAL A 154 5.77 -3.03 1.79
N LYS A 155 6.75 -2.55 2.54
CA LYS A 155 6.59 -1.51 3.55
C LYS A 155 7.51 -0.34 3.28
N ALA A 156 6.98 0.86 3.34
CA ALA A 156 7.77 2.08 3.48
C ALA A 156 7.83 2.49 4.95
N ARG A 157 8.91 3.20 5.34
CA ARG A 157 9.10 3.72 6.69
C ARG A 157 8.96 2.63 7.77
N TYR A 158 9.78 1.60 7.65
CA TYR A 158 9.76 0.47 8.56
C TYR A 158 9.96 0.89 10.02
N ASN A 159 9.02 0.48 10.86
CA ASN A 159 9.12 0.61 12.31
C ASN A 159 9.34 -0.77 12.93
N LYS A 160 10.45 -0.95 13.67
CA LYS A 160 10.84 -2.23 14.30
C LYS A 160 9.78 -2.82 15.24
N ARG A 161 8.84 -1.99 15.73
CA ARG A 161 7.81 -2.39 16.69
C ARG A 161 6.47 -2.71 16.05
N ARG A 162 6.32 -2.53 14.73
CA ARG A 162 5.03 -2.72 14.05
C ARG A 162 5.18 -3.61 12.83
N PHE A 163 4.17 -4.43 12.61
CA PHE A 163 4.05 -5.25 11.40
C PHE A 163 3.88 -4.39 10.15
N LEU A 164 3.31 -3.22 10.29
CA LEU A 164 2.98 -2.29 9.21
C LEU A 164 4.02 -1.18 9.06
N GLY A 165 4.13 -0.66 7.86
CA GLY A 165 4.82 0.59 7.59
C GLY A 165 4.08 1.76 8.26
N THR A 166 4.80 2.81 8.57
CA THR A 166 4.21 4.00 9.22
C THR A 166 3.78 5.00 8.17
N THR A 167 2.50 5.32 8.15
CA THR A 167 1.96 6.37 7.28
C THR A 167 2.44 7.76 7.71
N PRO A 168 2.77 8.65 6.76
CA PRO A 168 3.24 10.01 7.06
C PRO A 168 2.11 11.00 7.41
N ASP A 169 0.95 10.49 7.85
CA ASP A 169 -0.32 11.20 7.84
C ASP A 169 -0.30 12.59 8.49
N MET A 170 0.31 12.73 9.67
CA MET A 170 0.21 14.01 10.40
C MET A 170 1.17 15.09 9.88
N GLU A 171 2.39 14.72 9.56
CA GLU A 171 3.41 15.69 9.10
C GLU A 171 3.11 16.17 7.69
N LEU A 172 2.75 15.24 6.80
CA LEU A 172 2.43 15.55 5.42
C LEU A 172 1.11 16.35 5.33
N LYS A 173 0.10 16.00 6.12
CA LYS A 173 -1.16 16.70 6.16
C LYS A 173 -0.99 18.17 6.56
N ARG A 174 -0.22 18.46 7.60
CA ARG A 174 0.07 19.84 8.00
C ARG A 174 0.76 20.65 6.91
N SER A 175 1.72 20.03 6.20
CA SER A 175 2.42 20.70 5.11
C SER A 175 1.51 20.99 3.92
N LEU A 176 0.61 20.05 3.60
CA LEU A 176 -0.38 20.20 2.53
C LEU A 176 -1.42 21.27 2.88
N ASP A 177 -1.95 21.26 4.10
CA ASP A 177 -2.89 22.28 4.58
C ASP A 177 -2.28 23.69 4.50
N LEU A 178 -0.99 23.82 4.81
CA LEU A 178 -0.27 25.09 4.70
C LEU A 178 -0.13 25.54 3.25
N ILE A 179 0.21 24.62 2.34
CA ILE A 179 0.34 24.91 0.90
C ILE A 179 -1.01 25.33 0.32
N GLU A 180 -2.09 24.63 0.66
CA GLU A 180 -3.44 24.92 0.19
C GLU A 180 -3.90 26.30 0.68
N THR A 181 -3.77 26.58 1.99
CA THR A 181 -4.11 27.89 2.57
C THR A 181 -3.29 29.02 1.96
N SER A 182 -2.00 28.79 1.69
CA SER A 182 -1.13 29.77 1.03
C SER A 182 -1.58 30.02 -0.41
N GLY A 183 -1.95 28.98 -1.14
CA GLY A 183 -2.47 29.08 -2.49
C GLY A 183 -3.77 29.87 -2.58
N GLU A 184 -4.71 29.61 -1.67
CA GLU A 184 -5.96 30.37 -1.57
C GLU A 184 -5.70 31.84 -1.23
N THR A 185 -4.77 32.11 -0.32
CA THR A 185 -4.40 33.48 0.04
C THR A 185 -3.83 34.25 -1.16
N ILE A 186 -2.92 33.62 -1.91
CA ILE A 186 -2.35 34.22 -3.13
C ILE A 186 -3.44 34.46 -4.16
N LYS A 187 -4.33 33.50 -4.40
CA LYS A 187 -5.47 33.63 -5.32
C LYS A 187 -6.37 34.79 -4.93
N ASN A 188 -6.65 34.94 -3.64
CA ASN A 188 -7.47 36.03 -3.11
C ASN A 188 -6.79 37.41 -3.27
N ILE A 189 -5.46 37.48 -3.06
CA ILE A 189 -4.68 38.69 -3.27
C ILE A 189 -4.72 39.09 -4.75
N VAL A 190 -4.47 38.16 -5.65
CA VAL A 190 -4.49 38.40 -7.12
C VAL A 190 -5.89 38.86 -7.55
N ASN A 191 -6.94 38.19 -7.10
CA ASN A 191 -8.32 38.59 -7.42
C ASN A 191 -8.68 39.99 -6.88
N ARG A 192 -8.20 40.32 -5.69
CA ARG A 192 -8.43 41.67 -5.11
C ARG A 192 -7.57 42.76 -5.77
N SER A 193 -6.36 42.42 -6.21
CA SER A 193 -5.50 43.39 -6.91
C SER A 193 -6.06 43.79 -8.28
N ASN A 194 -6.89 42.94 -8.88
CA ASN A 194 -7.61 43.27 -10.12
C ASN A 194 -8.80 44.19 -9.91
N SER A 195 -9.25 44.40 -8.68
CA SER A 195 -10.27 45.42 -8.35
C SER A 195 -9.55 46.66 -7.82
N LEU A 196 -9.28 47.62 -8.67
CA LEU A 196 -8.80 48.97 -8.31
C LEU A 196 -9.81 49.66 -7.41
N ALA A 197 -9.68 49.48 -6.09
CA ALA A 197 -10.39 50.29 -5.12
C ALA A 197 -9.53 51.52 -4.78
N GLY A 198 -9.58 52.52 -5.63
CA GLY A 198 -9.03 53.84 -5.36
C GLY A 198 -10.16 54.79 -4.95
N TYR A 199 -9.97 55.57 -3.89
CA TYR A 199 -10.84 56.71 -3.60
C TYR A 199 -10.08 58.00 -3.85
N LEU A 200 -10.72 58.91 -4.59
CA LEU A 200 -10.23 60.27 -4.81
C LEU A 200 -10.67 61.12 -3.61
N LYS A 201 -9.71 61.65 -2.86
CA LYS A 201 -9.99 62.65 -1.83
C LYS A 201 -9.94 64.02 -2.49
N TYR A 202 -11.10 64.65 -2.63
CA TYR A 202 -11.20 66.03 -3.10
C TYR A 202 -11.13 66.95 -1.88
N ASN A 203 -10.12 67.82 -1.82
CA ASN A 203 -10.04 68.89 -0.83
C ASN A 203 -10.53 70.18 -1.53
N ASN A 204 -11.63 70.81 -1.01
CA ASN A 204 -12.05 72.16 -1.28
C ASN A 204 -11.21 73.12 -0.46
#